data_7dbe5dc70eaa017979bef71cc51ab01c
#
_entry.id   7dbe5dc70eaa017979bef71cc51ab01c
#
_cell.length_a   1.000
_cell.length_b   1.000
_cell.length_c   1.000
_cell.angle_alpha   90.00
_cell.angle_beta   90.00
_cell.angle_gamma   90.00
#
_symmetry.space_group_name_H-M   'P 1'
#
loop_
_entity.id
_entity.type
_entity.pdbx_description
1 polymer ?
#
loop_
_entity_poly.entity_id
_entity_poly.type
_entity_poly.pdbx_seq_one_letter_code
_entity_poly.pdbx_strand_id
1 'polypeptide(L)'
;MKLLILVGSGAVGKMTVGQSIMRKTALRLFHNHMMIEPVIEIFGEYNHSVVAKLRRTIFEEFFKTEREGLIFTYMWAFDCPEDGDYIRSVAELFRSQGAEIYCAELVAPQSVRLERNRTENRLRHKASKRDLNFSEERLRHEDSKCRLVSNPGEIPFENYIRIDTSELSADETAERIIDAFSIPQTCQTGKE
;
A
#
# COMPACT_ATOMS: atom_id res chain seq x y z
N MET A 1 -7.38 9.26 -15.00
CA MET A 1 -7.27 8.22 -13.95
C MET A 1 -6.02 8.48 -13.10
N LYS A 2 -5.99 8.08 -11.82
CA LYS A 2 -4.82 8.22 -10.94
C LYS A 2 -4.43 6.87 -10.35
N LEU A 3 -3.12 6.62 -10.22
CA LEU A 3 -2.60 5.53 -9.41
C LEU A 3 -1.78 6.13 -8.25
N LEU A 4 -2.24 5.92 -7.02
CA LEU A 4 -1.48 6.25 -5.82
C LEU A 4 -0.85 4.97 -5.25
N ILE A 5 0.47 4.88 -5.29
CA ILE A 5 1.22 3.76 -4.73
C ILE A 5 1.66 4.14 -3.31
N LEU A 6 1.21 3.38 -2.31
CA LEU A 6 1.66 3.51 -0.92
C LEU A 6 2.70 2.42 -0.64
N VAL A 7 3.95 2.82 -0.44
CA VAL A 7 5.05 1.90 -0.12
C VAL A 7 5.53 2.05 1.33
N GLY A 8 6.33 1.11 1.80
CA GLY A 8 6.94 1.11 3.13
C GLY A 8 6.85 -0.25 3.82
N SER A 9 7.48 -0.36 4.97
CA SER A 9 7.65 -1.58 5.76
C SER A 9 6.34 -2.23 6.23
N GLY A 10 6.42 -3.45 6.71
CA GLY A 10 5.32 -4.12 7.40
C GLY A 10 4.79 -3.29 8.56
N ALA A 11 3.48 -3.25 8.75
CA ALA A 11 2.77 -2.53 9.83
C ALA A 11 2.98 -1.00 9.90
N VAL A 12 3.57 -0.35 8.89
CA VAL A 12 3.77 1.12 8.88
C VAL A 12 2.47 1.93 8.74
N GLY A 13 1.35 1.28 8.39
CA GLY A 13 0.04 1.96 8.31
C GLY A 13 -0.56 2.07 6.90
N LYS A 14 0.09 1.59 5.85
CA LYS A 14 -0.35 1.73 4.43
C LYS A 14 -1.84 1.47 4.19
N MET A 15 -2.36 0.36 4.74
CA MET A 15 -3.77 -0.01 4.56
C MET A 15 -4.70 1.01 5.25
N THR A 16 -4.43 1.38 6.49
CA THR A 16 -5.27 2.29 7.27
C THR A 16 -5.25 3.71 6.67
N VAL A 17 -4.07 4.17 6.23
CA VAL A 17 -3.92 5.42 5.49
C VAL A 17 -4.68 5.36 4.17
N GLY A 18 -4.55 4.27 3.41
CA GLY A 18 -5.30 4.06 2.17
C GLY A 18 -6.83 4.03 2.39
N GLN A 19 -7.30 3.45 3.50
CA GLN A 19 -8.71 3.51 3.90
C GLN A 19 -9.17 4.94 4.20
N SER A 20 -8.32 5.74 4.86
CA SER A 20 -8.61 7.14 5.13
C SER A 20 -8.69 7.96 3.83
N ILE A 21 -7.71 7.81 2.93
CA ILE A 21 -7.74 8.47 1.61
C ILE A 21 -9.00 8.07 0.83
N MET A 22 -9.36 6.78 0.80
CA MET A 22 -10.56 6.30 0.13
C MET A 22 -11.85 6.92 0.67
N ARG A 23 -11.92 7.23 1.98
CA ARG A 23 -13.09 7.91 2.57
C ARG A 23 -13.18 9.38 2.18
N LYS A 24 -12.04 10.02 1.92
CA LYS A 24 -11.93 11.46 1.65
C LYS A 24 -11.92 11.80 0.15
N THR A 25 -11.70 10.81 -0.71
CA THR A 25 -11.52 11.00 -2.16
C THR A 25 -12.33 9.98 -2.96
N ALA A 26 -12.40 10.14 -4.27
CA ALA A 26 -13.01 9.15 -5.17
C ALA A 26 -12.09 7.96 -5.53
N LEU A 27 -10.88 7.90 -4.96
CA LEU A 27 -9.95 6.78 -5.19
C LEU A 27 -10.44 5.52 -4.47
N ARG A 28 -10.17 4.35 -5.07
CA ARG A 28 -10.52 3.04 -4.48
C ARG A 28 -9.27 2.35 -3.94
N LEU A 29 -9.38 1.78 -2.73
CA LEU A 29 -8.26 1.08 -2.11
C LEU A 29 -8.18 -0.38 -2.61
N PHE A 30 -7.00 -0.74 -3.14
CA PHE A 30 -6.58 -2.12 -3.39
C PHE A 30 -5.32 -2.41 -2.57
N HIS A 31 -5.49 -2.84 -1.33
CA HIS A 31 -4.34 -3.15 -0.49
C HIS A 31 -3.80 -4.56 -0.74
N ASN A 32 -2.51 -4.72 -0.58
CA ASN A 32 -1.72 -5.90 -0.93
C ASN A 32 -2.33 -7.23 -0.47
N HIS A 33 -2.87 -7.28 0.75
CA HIS A 33 -3.43 -8.49 1.32
C HIS A 33 -4.80 -8.89 0.75
N MET A 34 -5.47 -8.06 -0.06
CA MET A 34 -6.75 -8.45 -0.69
C MET A 34 -6.59 -9.65 -1.62
N MET A 35 -5.39 -9.85 -2.21
CA MET A 35 -5.10 -11.04 -3.03
C MET A 35 -4.21 -12.05 -2.31
N ILE A 36 -3.49 -11.65 -1.27
CA ILE A 36 -2.61 -12.54 -0.52
C ILE A 36 -3.43 -13.50 0.37
N GLU A 37 -4.41 -12.98 1.11
CA GLU A 37 -5.17 -13.77 2.08
C GLU A 37 -5.94 -14.93 1.40
N PRO A 38 -6.70 -14.72 0.32
CA PRO A 38 -7.38 -15.82 -0.38
C PRO A 38 -6.40 -16.86 -0.94
N VAL A 39 -5.23 -16.42 -1.43
CA VAL A 39 -4.23 -17.35 -1.96
C VAL A 39 -3.66 -18.21 -0.83
N ILE A 40 -3.34 -17.63 0.32
CA ILE A 40 -2.87 -18.40 1.48
C ILE A 40 -3.97 -19.37 1.96
N GLU A 41 -5.22 -18.93 2.01
CA GLU A 41 -6.34 -19.77 2.45
C GLU A 41 -6.55 -20.99 1.53
N ILE A 42 -6.45 -20.79 0.21
CA ILE A 42 -6.69 -21.86 -0.78
C ILE A 42 -5.49 -22.79 -0.93
N PHE A 43 -4.27 -22.24 -0.96
CA PHE A 43 -3.05 -23.01 -1.25
C PHE A 43 -2.26 -23.42 -0.01
N GLY A 44 -2.64 -22.93 1.19
CA GLY A 44 -1.91 -23.18 2.44
C GLY A 44 -0.64 -22.34 2.61
N GLU A 45 -0.20 -21.66 1.54
CA GLU A 45 1.04 -20.86 1.52
C GLU A 45 0.93 -19.64 0.59
N TYR A 46 1.86 -18.72 0.72
CA TYR A 46 1.99 -17.59 -0.20
C TYR A 46 2.53 -18.05 -1.56
N ASN A 47 1.78 -17.77 -2.62
CA ASN A 47 2.20 -18.04 -4.00
C ASN A 47 2.32 -16.73 -4.79
N HIS A 48 3.56 -16.28 -4.99
CA HIS A 48 3.87 -15.01 -5.67
C HIS A 48 3.25 -14.94 -7.08
N SER A 49 3.40 -16.01 -7.88
CA SER A 49 2.89 -16.04 -9.27
C SER A 49 1.38 -15.90 -9.34
N VAL A 50 0.65 -16.62 -8.47
CA VAL A 50 -0.82 -16.53 -8.40
C VAL A 50 -1.26 -15.15 -7.95
N VAL A 51 -0.65 -14.59 -6.89
CA VAL A 51 -0.97 -13.24 -6.41
C VAL A 51 -0.70 -12.18 -7.48
N ALA A 52 0.40 -12.29 -8.23
CA ALA A 52 0.73 -11.36 -9.31
C ALA A 52 -0.30 -11.41 -10.45
N LYS A 53 -0.75 -12.61 -10.86
CA LYS A 53 -1.80 -12.80 -11.87
C LYS A 53 -3.13 -12.19 -11.43
N LEU A 54 -3.56 -12.45 -10.19
CA LEU A 54 -4.81 -11.90 -9.65
C LEU A 54 -4.78 -10.37 -9.61
N ARG A 55 -3.66 -9.79 -9.16
CA ARG A 55 -3.51 -8.32 -9.17
C ARG A 55 -3.56 -7.76 -10.59
N ARG A 56 -2.87 -8.40 -11.54
CA ARG A 56 -2.87 -8.01 -12.95
C ARG A 56 -4.30 -7.99 -13.51
N THR A 57 -5.07 -9.05 -13.26
CA THR A 57 -6.49 -9.13 -13.66
C THR A 57 -7.31 -7.98 -13.06
N ILE A 58 -7.15 -7.70 -11.76
CA ILE A 58 -7.85 -6.58 -11.11
C ILE A 58 -7.49 -5.24 -11.76
N PHE A 59 -6.22 -5.00 -12.07
CA PHE A 59 -5.79 -3.76 -12.73
C PHE A 59 -6.42 -3.62 -14.12
N GLU A 60 -6.38 -4.67 -14.92
CA GLU A 60 -6.94 -4.68 -16.29
C GLU A 60 -8.46 -4.49 -16.29
N GLU A 61 -9.18 -5.13 -15.37
CA GLU A 61 -10.62 -4.92 -15.22
C GLU A 61 -10.96 -3.53 -14.65
N PHE A 62 -10.10 -2.99 -13.78
CA PHE A 62 -10.29 -1.64 -13.22
C PHE A 62 -10.25 -0.57 -14.31
N PHE A 63 -9.43 -0.72 -15.34
CA PHE A 63 -9.37 0.23 -16.47
C PHE A 63 -10.67 0.33 -17.27
N LYS A 64 -11.53 -0.69 -17.20
CA LYS A 64 -12.83 -0.69 -17.90
C LYS A 64 -13.91 0.05 -17.12
N THR A 65 -13.56 0.57 -15.93
CA THR A 65 -14.49 1.32 -15.09
C THR A 65 -14.29 2.83 -15.26
N GLU A 66 -15.33 3.61 -14.92
CA GLU A 66 -15.26 5.07 -14.88
C GLU A 66 -14.69 5.60 -13.54
N ARG A 67 -13.94 4.79 -12.80
CA ARG A 67 -13.35 5.18 -11.51
C ARG A 67 -12.21 6.16 -11.70
N GLU A 68 -12.11 7.14 -10.80
CA GLU A 68 -11.09 8.19 -10.88
C GLU A 68 -9.67 7.67 -10.64
N GLY A 69 -9.51 6.62 -9.84
CA GLY A 69 -8.20 6.04 -9.62
C GLY A 69 -8.15 4.98 -8.52
N LEU A 70 -6.96 4.40 -8.38
CA LEU A 70 -6.67 3.30 -7.48
C LEU A 70 -5.57 3.69 -6.49
N ILE A 71 -5.73 3.29 -5.23
CA ILE A 71 -4.69 3.29 -4.20
C ILE A 71 -4.15 1.87 -4.11
N PHE A 72 -2.91 1.66 -4.48
CA PHE A 72 -2.25 0.35 -4.38
C PHE A 72 -1.22 0.35 -3.27
N THR A 73 -1.25 -0.64 -2.36
CA THR A 73 -0.24 -0.73 -1.30
C THR A 73 0.75 -1.84 -1.58
N TYR A 74 2.03 -1.57 -1.40
CA TYR A 74 3.09 -2.54 -1.59
C TYR A 74 4.16 -2.46 -0.50
N MET A 75 4.81 -3.58 -0.20
CA MET A 75 6.02 -3.61 0.62
C MET A 75 7.20 -3.79 -0.34
N TRP A 76 7.95 -2.73 -0.56
CA TRP A 76 9.05 -2.70 -1.50
C TRP A 76 10.37 -2.95 -0.77
N ALA A 77 11.02 -4.06 -1.09
CA ALA A 77 12.40 -4.33 -0.67
C ALA A 77 13.34 -3.71 -1.72
N PHE A 78 14.02 -2.64 -1.35
CA PHE A 78 14.86 -1.85 -2.26
C PHE A 78 16.17 -2.56 -2.63
N ASP A 79 16.54 -3.61 -1.93
CA ASP A 79 17.65 -4.53 -2.21
C ASP A 79 17.21 -5.78 -3.00
N CYS A 80 15.94 -5.85 -3.42
CA CYS A 80 15.37 -6.88 -4.27
C CYS A 80 14.97 -6.26 -5.62
N PRO A 81 15.75 -6.47 -6.70
CA PRO A 81 15.46 -5.89 -8.01
C PRO A 81 14.06 -6.22 -8.55
N GLU A 82 13.58 -7.43 -8.27
CA GLU A 82 12.29 -7.94 -8.72
C GLU A 82 11.11 -7.11 -8.17
N ASP A 83 11.23 -6.61 -6.93
CA ASP A 83 10.22 -5.72 -6.35
C ASP A 83 10.17 -4.36 -7.10
N GLY A 84 11.36 -3.82 -7.42
CA GLY A 84 11.49 -2.61 -8.21
C GLY A 84 10.92 -2.78 -9.62
N ASP A 85 11.24 -3.89 -10.28
CA ASP A 85 10.71 -4.21 -11.62
C ASP A 85 9.20 -4.36 -11.60
N TYR A 86 8.67 -5.03 -10.57
CA TYR A 86 7.23 -5.17 -10.39
C TYR A 86 6.53 -3.81 -10.23
N ILE A 87 7.01 -2.95 -9.37
CA ILE A 87 6.41 -1.61 -9.15
C ILE A 87 6.50 -0.75 -10.41
N ARG A 88 7.63 -0.79 -11.13
CA ARG A 88 7.76 -0.11 -12.42
C ARG A 88 6.77 -0.65 -13.46
N SER A 89 6.62 -1.97 -13.55
CA SER A 89 5.68 -2.60 -14.50
C SER A 89 4.22 -2.22 -14.20
N VAL A 90 3.84 -2.13 -12.91
CA VAL A 90 2.51 -1.66 -12.50
C VAL A 90 2.32 -0.19 -12.91
N ALA A 91 3.31 0.67 -12.64
CA ALA A 91 3.22 2.09 -13.01
C ALA A 91 3.13 2.28 -14.53
N GLU A 92 3.90 1.53 -15.31
CA GLU A 92 3.85 1.57 -16.79
C GLU A 92 2.51 1.09 -17.32
N LEU A 93 1.96 0.02 -16.73
CA LEU A 93 0.63 -0.47 -17.09
C LEU A 93 -0.44 0.62 -16.90
N PHE A 94 -0.39 1.36 -15.80
CA PHE A 94 -1.33 2.47 -15.56
C PHE A 94 -1.04 3.67 -16.46
N ARG A 95 0.22 4.03 -16.72
CA ARG A 95 0.60 5.09 -17.66
C ARG A 95 0.11 4.80 -19.08
N SER A 96 0.16 3.54 -19.52
CA SER A 96 -0.35 3.16 -20.84
C SER A 96 -1.85 3.40 -21.02
N GLN A 97 -2.57 3.54 -19.91
CA GLN A 97 -4.00 3.91 -19.87
C GLN A 97 -4.21 5.41 -19.56
N GLY A 98 -3.16 6.23 -19.68
CA GLY A 98 -3.23 7.66 -19.42
C GLY A 98 -3.34 8.06 -17.96
N ALA A 99 -2.97 7.16 -17.04
CA ALA A 99 -3.03 7.49 -15.62
C ALA A 99 -1.80 8.30 -15.15
N GLU A 100 -2.05 9.24 -14.25
CA GLU A 100 -1.01 9.92 -13.47
C GLU A 100 -0.56 9.02 -12.32
N ILE A 101 0.74 8.93 -12.08
CA ILE A 101 1.34 8.08 -11.05
C ILE A 101 1.82 8.94 -9.90
N TYR A 102 1.42 8.58 -8.69
CA TYR A 102 1.81 9.17 -7.43
C TYR A 102 2.38 8.09 -6.51
N CYS A 103 3.41 8.42 -5.75
CA CYS A 103 4.03 7.49 -4.80
C CYS A 103 4.24 8.16 -3.46
N ALA A 104 3.70 7.57 -2.39
CA ALA A 104 3.97 7.99 -1.03
C ALA A 104 4.66 6.86 -0.26
N GLU A 105 5.86 7.13 0.23
CA GLU A 105 6.61 6.24 1.10
C GLU A 105 6.32 6.59 2.57
N LEU A 106 5.78 5.62 3.29
CA LEU A 106 5.52 5.74 4.72
C LEU A 106 6.64 5.07 5.50
N VAL A 107 7.22 5.81 6.43
CA VAL A 107 8.26 5.30 7.32
C VAL A 107 7.86 5.43 8.78
N ALA A 108 8.32 4.52 9.62
CA ALA A 108 8.22 4.57 11.08
C ALA A 108 9.23 3.60 11.70
N PRO A 109 9.74 3.87 12.92
CA PRO A 109 10.60 2.96 13.65
C PRO A 109 9.94 1.59 13.87
N GLN A 110 10.76 0.55 14.03
CA GLN A 110 10.26 -0.81 14.27
C GLN A 110 9.38 -0.89 15.52
N SER A 111 9.70 -0.18 16.60
CA SER A 111 8.91 -0.16 17.82
C SER A 111 7.46 0.28 17.57
N VAL A 112 7.28 1.40 16.87
CA VAL A 112 5.95 1.91 16.48
C VAL A 112 5.20 0.91 15.59
N ARG A 113 5.90 0.25 14.67
CA ARG A 113 5.30 -0.74 13.79
C ARG A 113 4.90 -2.02 14.52
N LEU A 114 5.64 -2.45 15.55
CA LEU A 114 5.27 -3.57 16.41
C LEU A 114 3.99 -3.28 17.22
N GLU A 115 3.81 -2.07 17.74
CA GLU A 115 2.56 -1.64 18.36
C GLU A 115 1.39 -1.67 17.36
N ARG A 116 1.60 -1.08 16.17
CA ARG A 116 0.59 -1.08 15.11
C ARG A 116 0.27 -2.48 14.58
N ASN A 117 1.19 -3.45 14.73
CA ASN A 117 0.98 -4.83 14.30
C ASN A 117 -0.17 -5.52 15.06
N ARG A 118 -0.47 -5.06 16.26
CA ARG A 118 -1.50 -5.60 17.16
C ARG A 118 -2.88 -4.94 17.00
N THR A 119 -3.01 -3.92 16.13
CA THR A 119 -4.26 -3.17 15.99
C THR A 119 -5.40 -4.02 15.43
N GLU A 120 -6.61 -3.82 15.97
CA GLU A 120 -7.81 -4.54 15.56
C GLU A 120 -8.06 -4.43 14.04
N ASN A 121 -7.93 -3.22 13.46
CA ASN A 121 -8.10 -3.00 12.03
C ASN A 121 -7.19 -3.90 11.20
N ARG A 122 -5.92 -4.08 11.62
CA ARG A 122 -4.98 -4.95 10.93
C ARG A 122 -5.40 -6.41 11.02
N LEU A 123 -5.75 -6.90 12.21
CA LEU A 123 -6.12 -8.29 12.47
C LEU A 123 -7.44 -8.67 11.78
N ARG A 124 -8.37 -7.71 11.66
CA ARG A 124 -9.63 -7.90 10.94
C ARG A 124 -9.40 -8.14 9.44
N HIS A 125 -8.51 -7.37 8.80
CA HIS A 125 -8.31 -7.40 7.35
C HIS A 125 -7.18 -8.33 6.88
N LYS A 126 -6.41 -8.91 7.80
CA LYS A 126 -5.26 -9.78 7.48
C LYS A 126 -5.26 -10.99 8.39
N ALA A 127 -6.03 -12.02 8.00
CA ALA A 127 -6.16 -13.26 8.78
C ALA A 127 -4.81 -13.92 9.07
N SER A 128 -3.89 -13.91 8.09
CA SER A 128 -2.51 -14.41 8.22
C SER A 128 -1.65 -13.68 9.27
N LYS A 129 -2.15 -12.57 9.87
CA LYS A 129 -1.44 -11.78 10.89
C LYS A 129 -2.04 -11.91 12.29
N ARG A 130 -3.06 -12.78 12.49
CA ARG A 130 -3.73 -12.97 13.78
C ARG A 130 -2.88 -13.71 14.81
N ASP A 131 -2.00 -14.60 14.37
CA ASP A 131 -0.92 -15.09 15.23
C ASP A 131 0.10 -13.97 15.44
N LEU A 132 0.00 -13.30 16.58
CA LEU A 132 0.81 -12.12 16.89
C LEU A 132 2.29 -12.49 17.04
N ASN A 133 2.60 -13.63 17.65
CA ASN A 133 4.00 -14.06 17.84
C ASN A 133 4.67 -14.28 16.50
N PHE A 134 4.04 -15.06 15.63
CA PHE A 134 4.52 -15.30 14.27
C PHE A 134 4.59 -14.01 13.45
N SER A 135 3.57 -13.14 13.55
CA SER A 135 3.52 -11.88 12.82
C SER A 135 4.61 -10.89 13.24
N GLU A 136 4.94 -10.83 14.53
CA GLU A 136 6.02 -9.98 15.06
C GLU A 136 7.40 -10.53 14.71
N GLU A 137 7.61 -11.83 14.84
CA GLU A 137 8.85 -12.48 14.44
C GLU A 137 9.13 -12.26 12.95
N ARG A 138 8.11 -12.44 12.12
CA ARG A 138 8.21 -12.18 10.68
C ARG A 138 8.54 -10.71 10.38
N LEU A 139 7.94 -9.75 11.09
CA LEU A 139 8.23 -8.32 10.91
C LEU A 139 9.71 -8.02 11.25
N ARG A 140 10.22 -8.56 12.34
CA ARG A 140 11.64 -8.42 12.74
C ARG A 140 12.58 -9.08 11.73
N HIS A 141 12.19 -10.26 11.25
CA HIS A 141 12.95 -10.99 10.24
C HIS A 141 13.00 -10.22 8.91
N GLU A 142 11.88 -9.71 8.42
CA GLU A 142 11.80 -8.90 7.20
C GLU A 142 12.72 -7.66 7.31
N ASP A 143 12.69 -6.96 8.45
CA ASP A 143 13.58 -5.81 8.69
C ASP A 143 15.08 -6.17 8.74
N SER A 144 15.41 -7.38 9.18
CA SER A 144 16.82 -7.83 9.25
C SER A 144 17.37 -8.33 7.91
N LYS A 145 16.50 -8.69 6.98
CA LYS A 145 16.86 -9.29 5.70
C LYS A 145 16.70 -8.35 4.51
N CYS A 146 15.79 -7.39 4.60
CA CYS A 146 15.43 -6.54 3.48
C CYS A 146 15.57 -5.07 3.86
N ARG A 147 16.05 -4.27 2.93
CA ARG A 147 16.03 -2.82 3.06
C ARG A 147 14.66 -2.30 2.59
N LEU A 148 13.81 -1.95 3.55
CA LEU A 148 12.41 -1.56 3.32
C LEU A 148 12.18 -0.04 3.32
N VAL A 149 13.26 0.74 3.38
CA VAL A 149 13.27 2.21 3.28
C VAL A 149 14.20 2.60 2.13
N SER A 150 13.73 3.48 1.24
CA SER A 150 14.51 3.92 0.09
C SER A 150 15.69 4.79 0.48
N ASN A 151 16.75 4.79 -0.31
CA ASN A 151 17.79 5.82 -0.28
C ASN A 151 17.28 7.10 -0.98
N PRO A 152 17.90 8.26 -0.73
CA PRO A 152 17.58 9.47 -1.47
C PRO A 152 17.71 9.27 -3.00
N GLY A 153 16.67 9.64 -3.75
CA GLY A 153 16.64 9.51 -5.22
C GLY A 153 16.40 8.11 -5.77
N GLU A 154 16.15 7.10 -4.93
CA GLU A 154 15.97 5.72 -5.38
C GLU A 154 14.56 5.43 -5.93
N ILE A 155 13.55 6.16 -5.48
CA ILE A 155 12.18 6.04 -6.03
C ILE A 155 12.07 6.86 -7.31
N PRO A 156 11.80 6.21 -8.47
CA PRO A 156 11.90 6.85 -9.79
C PRO A 156 10.57 7.49 -10.23
N PHE A 157 9.82 8.06 -9.30
CA PHE A 157 8.56 8.72 -9.60
C PHE A 157 8.67 10.22 -9.38
N GLU A 158 8.23 11.02 -10.34
CA GLU A 158 8.23 12.47 -10.27
C GLU A 158 7.34 12.97 -9.12
N ASN A 159 6.12 12.43 -8.99
CA ASN A 159 5.21 12.74 -7.90
C ASN A 159 5.49 11.78 -6.72
N TYR A 160 6.52 12.08 -5.95
CA TYR A 160 6.94 11.29 -4.80
C TYR A 160 7.06 12.14 -3.54
N ILE A 161 6.58 11.57 -2.42
CA ILE A 161 6.83 12.09 -1.08
C ILE A 161 7.20 10.97 -0.11
N ARG A 162 8.02 11.29 0.89
CA ARG A 162 8.26 10.43 2.06
C ARG A 162 7.66 11.10 3.30
N ILE A 163 6.94 10.31 4.09
CA ILE A 163 6.31 10.77 5.32
C ILE A 163 6.74 9.87 6.47
N ASP A 164 7.36 10.47 7.49
CA ASP A 164 7.49 9.83 8.80
C ASP A 164 6.13 9.87 9.49
N THR A 165 5.60 8.68 9.78
CA THR A 165 4.27 8.51 10.37
C THR A 165 4.33 8.19 11.86
N SER A 166 5.51 8.30 12.51
CA SER A 166 5.73 7.88 13.91
C SER A 166 4.69 8.49 14.84
N GLU A 167 4.50 9.82 14.73
CA GLU A 167 3.61 10.61 15.56
C GLU A 167 2.29 10.99 14.87
N LEU A 168 2.04 10.46 13.67
CA LEU A 168 0.86 10.80 12.89
C LEU A 168 -0.21 9.72 12.97
N SER A 169 -1.45 10.14 13.10
CA SER A 169 -2.62 9.30 12.81
C SER A 169 -2.69 8.96 11.33
N ALA A 170 -3.51 7.96 11.03
CA ALA A 170 -3.77 7.60 9.63
C ALA A 170 -4.50 8.71 8.87
N ASP A 171 -5.35 9.47 9.55
CA ASP A 171 -6.10 10.57 8.94
C ASP A 171 -5.20 11.76 8.64
N GLU A 172 -4.31 12.16 9.56
CA GLU A 172 -3.31 13.20 9.33
C GLU A 172 -2.33 12.82 8.20
N THR A 173 -1.90 11.55 8.18
CA THR A 173 -1.04 11.06 7.10
C THR A 173 -1.78 11.10 5.75
N ALA A 174 -3.05 10.73 5.72
CA ALA A 174 -3.88 10.79 4.52
C ALA A 174 -4.05 12.23 4.01
N GLU A 175 -4.30 13.18 4.90
CA GLU A 175 -4.41 14.61 4.57
C GLU A 175 -3.12 15.14 3.93
N ARG A 176 -1.97 14.85 4.54
CA ARG A 176 -0.66 15.25 3.96
C ARG A 176 -0.45 14.69 2.55
N ILE A 177 -0.87 13.45 2.28
CA ILE A 177 -0.76 12.85 0.94
C ILE A 177 -1.71 13.54 -0.04
N ILE A 178 -2.97 13.77 0.37
CA ILE A 178 -3.99 14.41 -0.44
C ILE A 178 -3.55 15.83 -0.82
N ASP A 179 -3.05 16.60 0.15
CA ASP A 179 -2.60 17.97 -0.06
C ASP A 179 -1.35 18.03 -0.95
N ALA A 180 -0.35 17.19 -0.66
CA ALA A 180 0.90 17.16 -1.43
C ALA A 180 0.69 16.83 -2.91
N PHE A 181 -0.28 15.98 -3.22
CA PHE A 181 -0.59 15.58 -4.59
C PHE A 181 -1.83 16.29 -5.16
N SER A 182 -2.41 17.24 -4.45
CA SER A 182 -3.62 17.96 -4.85
C SER A 182 -4.73 17.02 -5.33
N ILE A 183 -4.94 15.91 -4.60
CA ILE A 183 -5.97 14.94 -4.94
C ILE A 183 -7.35 15.54 -4.60
N PRO A 184 -8.29 15.60 -5.54
CA PRO A 184 -9.63 16.13 -5.26
C PRO A 184 -10.33 15.38 -4.14
N GLN A 185 -10.83 16.12 -3.17
CA GLN A 185 -11.64 15.56 -2.10
C GLN A 185 -13.12 15.52 -2.50
N THR A 186 -13.78 14.41 -2.17
CA THR A 186 -15.24 14.35 -2.32
C THR A 186 -15.90 15.09 -1.16
N CYS A 187 -16.80 16.03 -1.44
CA CYS A 187 -17.66 16.59 -0.41
C CYS A 187 -18.40 15.45 0.29
N GLN A 188 -18.19 15.28 1.58
CA GLN A 188 -19.07 14.43 2.38
C GLN A 188 -20.43 15.14 2.44
N THR A 189 -21.29 14.91 1.44
CA THR A 189 -22.71 15.16 1.63
C THR A 189 -23.16 14.15 2.67
N GLY A 190 -23.35 14.63 3.90
CA GLY A 190 -23.89 13.82 4.99
C GLY A 190 -25.15 13.10 4.50
N LYS A 191 -25.07 11.80 4.44
CA LYS A 191 -26.24 10.94 4.52
C LYS A 191 -26.15 10.29 5.89
N GLU A 192 -26.95 10.86 6.81
CA GLU A 192 -27.40 10.20 8.02
C GLU A 192 -28.06 8.84 7.70
#